data_937282e0e340bc5601a7f06cc6ff118d
#
_entry.id   937282e0e340bc5601a7f06cc6ff118d
#
_cell.length_a   1.000
_cell.length_b   1.000
_cell.length_c   1.000
_cell.angle_alpha   90.00
_cell.angle_beta   90.00
_cell.angle_gamma   90.00
#
_symmetry.space_group_name_H-M   'P 1'
#
loop_
_entity.id
_entity.type
_entity.pdbx_description
1 polymer ?
#
loop_
_entity_poly.entity_id
_entity_poly.type
_entity_poly.pdbx_seq_one_letter_code
_entity_poly.pdbx_strand_id
1 'polypeptide(L)'
;MRDKQRQKVYDWEDSQSWMVKNSYLTQDQCHKIIKRLNKIFKRRITLRFKNGHGKCFASRNEIVIRNEWGRSYGVLLHEYAHHLSYDGHGREFVAEYCMLLHHLHPEQPSIEDLVQSMNKANVEFYDFERTACKKRLSKRHKPFHSVCTTPIPEPKRYIKKRTSPKQRVQKLLEQWGDYYDVAEYEFYGNKFININEKEYAPECWTWKEVEKCLLEAIEQKLHLHKDYQWEEC
;
A
#
# COMPACT_ATOMS: atom_id res chain seq x y z
N MET A 1 14.87 -6.20 22.09
CA MET A 1 13.62 -5.95 22.83
C MET A 1 12.45 -6.44 21.95
N ARG A 2 11.54 -7.28 22.47
CA ARG A 2 10.37 -7.72 21.67
C ARG A 2 9.43 -6.53 21.51
N ASP A 3 9.03 -6.25 20.26
CA ASP A 3 8.02 -5.25 19.90
C ASP A 3 6.63 -5.77 20.38
N LYS A 4 6.28 -5.44 21.63
CA LYS A 4 5.17 -6.06 22.35
C LYS A 4 3.79 -5.63 21.89
N GLN A 5 3.68 -4.48 21.21
CA GLN A 5 2.37 -4.02 20.74
C GLN A 5 2.25 -3.90 19.23
N ARG A 6 3.22 -4.45 18.48
CA ARG A 6 3.22 -4.40 17.01
C ARG A 6 1.89 -4.87 16.40
N GLN A 7 1.39 -6.02 16.84
CA GLN A 7 0.13 -6.55 16.30
C GLN A 7 -1.05 -5.63 16.63
N LYS A 8 -1.15 -5.13 17.85
CA LYS A 8 -2.20 -4.18 18.24
C LYS A 8 -2.20 -2.91 17.39
N VAL A 9 -1.01 -2.41 17.04
CA VAL A 9 -0.88 -1.22 16.18
C VAL A 9 -1.39 -1.52 14.77
N TYR A 10 -1.03 -2.68 14.19
CA TYR A 10 -1.53 -3.07 12.88
C TYR A 10 -3.04 -3.29 12.88
N ASP A 11 -3.59 -4.01 13.87
CA ASP A 11 -5.03 -4.24 14.01
C ASP A 11 -5.78 -2.90 14.17
N TRP A 12 -5.19 -1.96 14.91
CA TRP A 12 -5.72 -0.60 15.03
C TRP A 12 -5.70 0.15 13.69
N GLU A 13 -4.59 0.12 12.97
CA GLU A 13 -4.46 0.74 11.64
C GLU A 13 -5.48 0.19 10.66
N ASP A 14 -5.60 -1.14 10.59
CA ASP A 14 -6.53 -1.83 9.69
C ASP A 14 -8.01 -1.48 9.99
N SER A 15 -8.32 -1.12 11.23
CA SER A 15 -9.66 -0.67 11.63
C SER A 15 -9.98 0.79 11.24
N GLN A 16 -9.01 1.55 10.71
CA GLN A 16 -9.18 2.97 10.42
C GLN A 16 -9.60 3.23 8.98
N SER A 17 -10.68 4.00 8.78
CA SER A 17 -11.18 4.36 7.44
C SER A 17 -10.16 5.09 6.58
N TRP A 18 -9.24 5.87 7.17
CA TRP A 18 -8.21 6.59 6.45
C TRP A 18 -7.06 5.71 5.94
N MET A 19 -6.90 4.47 6.45
CA MET A 19 -5.96 3.48 5.91
C MET A 19 -6.50 2.79 4.65
N VAL A 20 -7.80 2.57 4.58
CA VAL A 20 -8.46 1.68 3.60
C VAL A 20 -8.80 2.38 2.28
N LYS A 21 -8.52 3.68 2.12
CA LYS A 21 -8.90 4.39 0.89
C LYS A 21 -8.15 3.91 -0.34
N ASN A 22 -8.94 3.49 -1.32
CA ASN A 22 -8.62 2.91 -2.63
C ASN A 22 -7.77 3.79 -3.58
N SER A 23 -6.98 4.70 -3.07
CA SER A 23 -6.22 5.64 -3.87
C SER A 23 -4.74 5.62 -3.50
N TYR A 24 -3.95 4.94 -4.31
CA TYR A 24 -2.52 4.87 -4.11
C TYR A 24 -1.79 6.06 -4.77
N LEU A 25 -0.77 6.52 -4.08
CA LEU A 25 0.11 7.58 -4.57
C LEU A 25 0.99 7.06 -5.70
N THR A 26 1.32 7.92 -6.65
CA THR A 26 2.39 7.62 -7.61
C THR A 26 3.74 7.62 -6.91
N GLN A 27 4.76 7.00 -7.50
CA GLN A 27 6.12 7.01 -6.94
C GLN A 27 6.64 8.44 -6.76
N ASP A 28 6.37 9.35 -7.73
CA ASP A 28 6.76 10.76 -7.64
C ASP A 28 6.07 11.49 -6.48
N GLN A 29 4.81 11.17 -6.21
CA GLN A 29 4.09 11.72 -5.07
C GLN A 29 4.69 11.25 -3.75
N CYS A 30 5.01 9.96 -3.64
CA CYS A 30 5.69 9.41 -2.48
C CYS A 30 7.05 10.09 -2.25
N HIS A 31 7.85 10.28 -3.30
CA HIS A 31 9.12 11.01 -3.20
C HIS A 31 8.93 12.46 -2.74
N LYS A 32 7.91 13.17 -3.25
CA LYS A 32 7.58 14.54 -2.82
C LYS A 32 7.20 14.59 -1.34
N ILE A 33 6.41 13.62 -0.86
CA ILE A 33 6.02 13.51 0.55
C ILE A 33 7.27 13.31 1.42
N ILE A 34 8.10 12.32 1.13
CA ILE A 34 9.31 12.04 1.91
C ILE A 34 10.28 13.23 1.88
N LYS A 35 10.46 13.88 0.72
CA LYS A 35 11.27 15.10 0.63
C LYS A 35 10.76 16.22 1.53
N ARG A 36 9.42 16.41 1.60
CA ARG A 36 8.81 17.39 2.48
C ARG A 36 9.01 17.04 3.96
N LEU A 37 8.79 15.77 4.34
CA LEU A 37 9.05 15.28 5.69
C LEU A 37 10.51 15.47 6.10
N ASN A 38 11.45 15.11 5.23
CA ASN A 38 12.88 15.32 5.44
C ASN A 38 13.23 16.80 5.71
N LYS A 39 12.59 17.72 5.00
CA LYS A 39 12.78 19.17 5.23
C LYS A 39 12.23 19.59 6.59
N ILE A 40 11.05 19.12 6.98
CA ILE A 40 10.41 19.45 8.28
C ILE A 40 11.27 18.92 9.44
N PHE A 41 11.64 17.64 9.37
CA PHE A 41 12.32 16.94 10.48
C PHE A 41 13.85 17.04 10.41
N LYS A 42 14.41 17.69 9.38
CA LYS A 42 15.86 17.80 9.12
C LYS A 42 16.53 16.42 9.08
N ARG A 43 15.88 15.47 8.40
CA ARG A 43 16.37 14.10 8.18
C ARG A 43 16.81 13.92 6.72
N ARG A 44 17.51 12.80 6.45
CA ARG A 44 17.94 12.40 5.09
C ARG A 44 17.50 10.96 4.84
N ILE A 45 16.19 10.75 4.83
CA ILE A 45 15.60 9.43 4.56
C ILE A 45 15.44 9.28 3.05
N THR A 46 15.92 8.17 2.51
CA THR A 46 15.73 7.79 1.11
C THR A 46 14.48 6.92 0.98
N LEU A 47 13.80 7.03 -0.16
CA LEU A 47 12.68 6.17 -0.50
C LEU A 47 13.07 5.27 -1.66
N ARG A 48 12.86 3.99 -1.53
CA ARG A 48 13.14 2.99 -2.57
C ARG A 48 11.93 2.11 -2.81
N PHE A 49 11.64 1.88 -4.08
CA PHE A 49 10.63 0.93 -4.51
C PHE A 49 11.31 -0.37 -4.90
N LYS A 50 10.77 -1.49 -4.43
CA LYS A 50 11.21 -2.84 -4.79
C LYS A 50 10.00 -3.64 -5.24
N ASN A 51 10.15 -4.37 -6.32
CA ASN A 51 9.14 -5.35 -6.70
C ASN A 51 9.29 -6.60 -5.82
N GLY A 52 8.18 -7.19 -5.43
CA GLY A 52 8.16 -8.46 -4.71
C GLY A 52 7.18 -8.49 -3.54
N HIS A 53 6.89 -9.73 -3.12
CA HIS A 53 6.05 -10.00 -1.97
C HIS A 53 6.76 -9.59 -0.69
N GLY A 54 6.04 -8.94 0.19
CA GLY A 54 6.54 -8.62 1.51
C GLY A 54 6.08 -7.26 2.01
N LYS A 55 6.26 -7.05 3.31
CA LYS A 55 5.88 -5.79 3.98
C LYS A 55 6.80 -4.65 3.56
N CYS A 56 6.25 -3.45 3.52
CA CYS A 56 7.03 -2.23 3.53
C CYS A 56 7.80 -2.15 4.85
N PHE A 57 8.91 -1.47 4.88
CA PHE A 57 9.68 -1.34 6.12
C PHE A 57 10.58 -0.10 6.09
N ALA A 58 10.81 0.44 7.28
CA ALA A 58 11.84 1.43 7.54
C ALA A 58 13.13 0.74 7.98
N SER A 59 14.25 1.22 7.49
CA SER A 59 15.59 0.87 7.94
C SER A 59 16.35 2.14 8.29
N ARG A 60 17.59 2.05 8.74
CA ARG A 60 18.35 3.17 9.34
C ARG A 60 18.19 4.53 8.65
N ASN A 61 18.22 4.61 7.34
CA ASN A 61 18.06 5.84 6.56
C ASN A 61 17.20 5.65 5.30
N GLU A 62 16.40 4.60 5.26
CA GLU A 62 15.66 4.23 4.07
C GLU A 62 14.26 3.73 4.42
N ILE A 63 13.29 4.09 3.58
CA ILE A 63 11.96 3.48 3.54
C ILE A 63 11.87 2.65 2.26
N VAL A 64 11.48 1.39 2.38
CA VAL A 64 11.32 0.49 1.25
C VAL A 64 9.85 0.16 1.05
N ILE A 65 9.31 0.54 -0.09
CA ILE A 65 7.94 0.23 -0.51
C ILE A 65 7.99 -0.96 -1.47
N ARG A 66 7.19 -2.00 -1.21
CA ARG A 66 7.21 -3.25 -1.98
C ARG A 66 5.95 -3.51 -2.81
N ASN A 67 4.85 -2.83 -2.49
CA ASN A 67 3.57 -3.05 -3.14
C ASN A 67 2.78 -1.73 -3.27
N GLU A 68 1.65 -1.76 -3.95
CA GLU A 68 0.81 -0.57 -4.15
C GLU A 68 0.19 -0.07 -2.85
N TRP A 69 -0.22 -0.97 -1.97
CA TRP A 69 -0.74 -0.63 -0.65
C TRP A 69 0.23 0.23 0.15
N GLY A 70 1.53 -0.06 0.08
CA GLY A 70 2.59 0.75 0.70
C GLY A 70 2.68 2.19 0.17
N ARG A 71 2.04 2.49 -0.96
CA ARG A 71 1.99 3.85 -1.52
C ARG A 71 0.78 4.66 -1.02
N SER A 72 0.28 4.37 0.18
CA SER A 72 -0.74 5.17 0.86
C SER A 72 -0.12 6.22 1.78
N TYR A 73 -0.88 7.27 2.09
CA TYR A 73 -0.42 8.26 3.07
C TYR A 73 -0.18 7.64 4.44
N GLY A 74 -1.10 6.79 4.91
CA GLY A 74 -0.99 6.12 6.20
C GLY A 74 0.31 5.33 6.30
N VAL A 75 0.61 4.46 5.32
CA VAL A 75 1.84 3.65 5.33
C VAL A 75 3.10 4.50 5.23
N LEU A 76 3.13 5.53 4.38
CA LEU A 76 4.30 6.41 4.29
C LEU A 76 4.57 7.16 5.60
N LEU A 77 3.53 7.62 6.29
CA LEU A 77 3.64 8.28 7.58
C LEU A 77 4.02 7.29 8.68
N HIS A 78 3.51 6.05 8.63
CA HIS A 78 3.90 4.95 9.51
C HIS A 78 5.42 4.66 9.40
N GLU A 79 5.89 4.39 8.19
CA GLU A 79 7.31 4.11 7.97
C GLU A 79 8.21 5.30 8.33
N TYR A 80 7.70 6.52 8.14
CA TYR A 80 8.45 7.71 8.56
C TYR A 80 8.48 7.89 10.08
N ALA A 81 7.42 7.50 10.81
CA ALA A 81 7.39 7.54 12.26
C ALA A 81 8.49 6.69 12.89
N HIS A 82 8.84 5.55 12.27
CA HIS A 82 9.99 4.74 12.71
C HIS A 82 11.33 5.48 12.69
N HIS A 83 11.48 6.55 11.91
CA HIS A 83 12.67 7.40 11.91
C HIS A 83 12.61 8.51 12.95
N LEU A 84 11.48 8.73 13.60
CA LEU A 84 11.30 9.72 14.65
C LEU A 84 11.36 9.10 16.05
N SER A 85 11.12 7.80 16.15
CA SER A 85 11.11 7.00 17.39
C SER A 85 12.20 5.93 17.37
N TYR A 86 12.46 5.33 18.52
CA TYR A 86 13.48 4.28 18.69
C TYR A 86 12.92 2.98 19.31
N ASP A 87 11.63 2.92 19.56
CA ASP A 87 10.97 1.84 20.31
C ASP A 87 10.15 0.85 19.45
N GLY A 88 10.41 0.78 18.16
CA GLY A 88 9.66 -0.06 17.23
C GLY A 88 8.23 0.44 17.08
N HIS A 89 7.22 -0.36 17.44
CA HIS A 89 5.82 0.06 17.52
C HIS A 89 5.44 0.42 18.99
N GLY A 90 6.39 0.87 19.78
CA GLY A 90 6.17 1.26 21.15
C GLY A 90 5.38 2.57 21.32
N ARG A 91 5.32 3.05 22.55
CA ARG A 91 4.53 4.25 22.90
C ARG A 91 5.01 5.52 22.21
N GLU A 92 6.33 5.65 22.00
CA GLU A 92 6.94 6.79 21.31
C GLU A 92 6.55 6.79 19.83
N PHE A 93 6.68 5.63 19.17
CA PHE A 93 6.27 5.44 17.78
C PHE A 93 4.82 5.83 17.57
N VAL A 94 3.90 5.30 18.40
CA VAL A 94 2.47 5.58 18.26
C VAL A 94 2.17 7.06 18.40
N ALA A 95 2.78 7.74 19.37
CA ALA A 95 2.60 9.17 19.57
C ALA A 95 3.11 9.99 18.37
N GLU A 96 4.30 9.69 17.84
CA GLU A 96 4.85 10.36 16.64
C GLU A 96 3.96 10.12 15.42
N TYR A 97 3.50 8.88 15.23
CA TYR A 97 2.64 8.50 14.11
C TYR A 97 1.30 9.22 14.15
N CYS A 98 0.62 9.26 15.30
CA CYS A 98 -0.63 9.99 15.47
C CYS A 98 -0.47 11.49 15.17
N MET A 99 0.62 12.09 15.62
CA MET A 99 0.90 13.50 15.32
C MET A 99 1.16 13.73 13.83
N LEU A 100 1.82 12.80 13.13
CA LEU A 100 1.98 12.88 11.67
C LEU A 100 0.62 12.78 10.97
N LEU A 101 -0.23 11.85 11.38
CA LEU A 101 -1.59 11.69 10.84
C LEU A 101 -2.42 12.96 11.04
N HIS A 102 -2.48 13.46 12.27
CA HIS A 102 -3.26 14.66 12.61
C HIS A 102 -2.84 15.90 11.80
N HIS A 103 -1.54 16.13 11.65
CA HIS A 103 -1.04 17.34 11.00
C HIS A 103 -0.89 17.24 9.49
N LEU A 104 -0.61 16.05 8.96
CA LEU A 104 -0.13 15.91 7.59
C LEU A 104 -0.98 14.99 6.73
N HIS A 105 -1.75 14.07 7.32
CA HIS A 105 -2.67 13.24 6.54
C HIS A 105 -3.74 14.11 5.87
N PRO A 106 -4.16 13.84 4.63
CA PRO A 106 -5.20 14.63 3.94
C PRO A 106 -6.51 14.75 4.71
N GLU A 107 -6.90 13.72 5.44
CA GLU A 107 -8.15 13.68 6.23
C GLU A 107 -8.02 14.31 7.60
N GLN A 108 -6.80 14.53 8.07
CA GLN A 108 -6.51 15.16 9.35
C GLN A 108 -7.38 14.62 10.51
N PRO A 109 -7.31 13.32 10.82
CA PRO A 109 -8.07 12.78 11.94
C PRO A 109 -7.80 13.59 13.19
N SER A 110 -8.83 13.85 14.00
CA SER A 110 -8.65 14.63 15.24
C SER A 110 -7.79 13.84 16.24
N ILE A 111 -7.10 14.54 17.14
CA ILE A 111 -6.35 13.87 18.21
C ILE A 111 -7.30 13.08 19.10
N GLU A 112 -8.49 13.62 19.35
CA GLU A 112 -9.54 13.01 20.16
C GLU A 112 -9.99 11.67 19.55
N ASP A 113 -10.27 11.64 18.23
CA ASP A 113 -10.66 10.41 17.52
C ASP A 113 -9.54 9.37 17.54
N LEU A 114 -8.29 9.80 17.29
CA LEU A 114 -7.14 8.92 17.35
C LEU A 114 -6.97 8.31 18.75
N VAL A 115 -7.06 9.12 19.81
CA VAL A 115 -6.97 8.66 21.19
C VAL A 115 -8.10 7.70 21.53
N GLN A 116 -9.33 8.01 21.14
CA GLN A 116 -10.48 7.14 21.40
C GLN A 116 -10.31 5.77 20.70
N SER A 117 -9.91 5.78 19.44
CA SER A 117 -9.71 4.55 18.65
C SER A 117 -8.54 3.70 19.19
N MET A 118 -7.43 4.33 19.59
CA MET A 118 -6.30 3.63 20.21
C MET A 118 -6.67 3.01 21.55
N ASN A 119 -7.40 3.74 22.40
CA ASN A 119 -7.87 3.20 23.68
C ASN A 119 -8.80 1.99 23.47
N LYS A 120 -9.69 2.03 22.48
CA LYS A 120 -10.54 0.90 22.10
C LYS A 120 -9.71 -0.32 21.65
N ALA A 121 -8.61 -0.08 20.93
CA ALA A 121 -7.70 -1.14 20.47
C ALA A 121 -6.64 -1.56 21.51
N ASN A 122 -6.65 -1.00 22.72
CA ASN A 122 -5.64 -1.21 23.75
C ASN A 122 -4.20 -0.93 23.27
N VAL A 123 -4.03 0.11 22.42
CA VAL A 123 -2.74 0.61 21.95
C VAL A 123 -2.24 1.66 22.94
N GLU A 124 -1.03 1.46 23.45
CA GLU A 124 -0.40 2.38 24.38
C GLU A 124 0.39 3.47 23.63
N PHE A 125 0.36 4.69 24.14
CA PHE A 125 1.07 5.84 23.56
C PHE A 125 1.61 6.77 24.66
N TYR A 126 2.58 7.61 24.28
CA TYR A 126 3.08 8.66 25.14
C TYR A 126 2.30 9.97 24.96
N ASP A 127 2.51 10.89 25.89
CA ASP A 127 2.02 12.26 25.77
C ASP A 127 2.54 12.93 24.48
N PHE A 128 1.62 13.43 23.67
CA PHE A 128 1.92 14.08 22.39
C PHE A 128 2.80 15.33 22.52
N GLU A 129 2.78 16.00 23.67
CA GLU A 129 3.63 17.19 23.93
C GLU A 129 5.12 16.87 23.86
N ARG A 130 5.51 15.60 24.05
CA ARG A 130 6.91 15.17 24.04
C ARG A 130 7.41 14.77 22.66
N THR A 131 6.54 14.69 21.66
CA THR A 131 6.88 14.21 20.32
C THR A 131 7.80 15.19 19.56
N ALA A 132 8.61 14.65 18.64
CA ALA A 132 9.35 15.46 17.68
C ALA A 132 8.40 16.20 16.74
N CYS A 133 7.26 15.61 16.43
CA CYS A 133 6.20 16.20 15.63
C CYS A 133 5.65 17.46 16.27
N LYS A 134 5.29 17.46 17.56
CA LYS A 134 4.82 18.65 18.28
C LYS A 134 5.83 19.79 18.23
N LYS A 135 7.12 19.47 18.37
CA LYS A 135 8.21 20.46 18.34
C LYS A 135 8.45 21.07 16.97
N ARG A 136 8.14 20.34 15.89
CA ARG A 136 8.51 20.73 14.51
C ARG A 136 7.35 21.04 13.61
N LEU A 137 6.17 20.43 13.84
CA LEU A 137 4.94 20.71 13.11
C LEU A 137 4.28 21.94 13.73
N SER A 138 4.46 23.08 13.09
CA SER A 138 3.75 24.31 13.46
C SER A 138 2.43 24.38 12.69
N LYS A 139 1.51 25.27 13.12
CA LYS A 139 0.27 25.64 12.41
C LYS A 139 0.49 26.10 10.96
N ARG A 140 1.75 26.38 10.57
CA ARG A 140 2.15 26.74 9.20
C ARG A 140 2.31 25.53 8.26
N HIS A 141 2.44 24.34 8.80
CA HIS A 141 2.54 23.12 7.99
C HIS A 141 1.15 22.67 7.58
N LYS A 142 0.79 22.98 6.33
CA LYS A 142 -0.48 22.52 5.76
C LYS A 142 -0.44 21.00 5.59
N PRO A 143 -1.60 20.30 5.72
CA PRO A 143 -1.68 18.89 5.39
C PRO A 143 -1.20 18.64 3.96
N PHE A 144 -0.91 17.39 3.66
CA PHE A 144 -0.76 17.00 2.28
C PHE A 144 -2.12 17.24 1.62
N HIS A 145 -2.17 18.05 0.57
CA HIS A 145 -3.38 18.09 -0.20
C HIS A 145 -3.67 16.65 -0.64
N SER A 146 -4.94 16.26 -0.62
CA SER A 146 -5.38 15.09 -1.35
C SER A 146 -4.99 15.36 -2.81
N VAL A 147 -3.76 15.03 -3.14
CA VAL A 147 -3.37 14.98 -4.54
C VAL A 147 -4.39 14.04 -5.11
N CYS A 148 -5.08 14.47 -6.13
CA CYS A 148 -6.04 13.66 -6.85
C CYS A 148 -5.38 12.29 -7.00
N THR A 149 -5.75 11.40 -6.09
CA THR A 149 -5.32 10.02 -6.11
C THR A 149 -5.89 9.58 -7.42
N THR A 150 -5.02 9.37 -8.38
CA THR A 150 -5.47 8.72 -9.60
C THR A 150 -6.20 7.49 -9.10
N PRO A 151 -7.52 7.36 -9.35
CA PRO A 151 -8.20 6.12 -9.07
C PRO A 151 -7.28 5.03 -9.57
N ILE A 152 -7.20 3.90 -8.88
CA ILE A 152 -6.52 2.71 -9.42
C ILE A 152 -6.88 2.74 -10.89
N PRO A 153 -5.93 2.95 -11.81
CA PRO A 153 -6.32 3.08 -13.20
C PRO A 153 -7.15 1.82 -13.43
N GLU A 154 -8.47 2.02 -13.65
CA GLU A 154 -9.28 0.91 -14.17
C GLU A 154 -8.40 0.30 -15.22
N PRO A 155 -8.19 -1.04 -15.22
CA PRO A 155 -7.21 -1.67 -16.09
C PRO A 155 -7.43 -1.04 -17.46
N LYS A 156 -6.62 -0.03 -17.74
CA LYS A 156 -6.83 0.81 -18.93
C LYS A 156 -6.90 -0.24 -19.99
N ARG A 157 -8.01 -0.31 -20.71
CA ARG A 157 -8.12 -1.14 -21.90
C ARG A 157 -7.00 -0.71 -22.85
N TYR A 158 -5.78 -1.14 -22.53
CA TYR A 158 -4.55 -0.86 -23.24
C TYR A 158 -4.51 -1.78 -24.47
N ILE A 159 -5.58 -1.68 -25.25
CA ILE A 159 -5.64 -2.35 -26.53
C ILE A 159 -5.32 -1.30 -27.58
N LYS A 160 -4.04 -0.96 -27.68
CA LYS A 160 -3.55 -0.48 -28.95
C LYS A 160 -3.63 -1.66 -29.93
N LYS A 161 -4.49 -1.55 -30.97
CA LYS A 161 -4.82 -2.54 -32.01
C LYS A 161 -3.64 -3.22 -32.77
N ARG A 162 -2.37 -3.08 -32.32
CA ARG A 162 -1.16 -3.58 -32.98
C ARG A 162 -0.31 -4.55 -32.14
N THR A 163 -0.68 -4.86 -30.91
CA THR A 163 0.08 -5.83 -30.09
C THR A 163 -0.50 -7.24 -30.27
N SER A 164 0.36 -8.26 -30.36
CA SER A 164 -0.09 -9.64 -30.42
C SER A 164 -0.77 -10.07 -29.10
N PRO A 165 -1.68 -11.06 -29.12
CA PRO A 165 -2.29 -11.57 -27.87
C PRO A 165 -1.25 -11.96 -26.82
N LYS A 166 -0.17 -12.63 -27.22
CA LYS A 166 0.97 -12.98 -26.33
C LYS A 166 1.56 -11.74 -25.62
N GLN A 167 1.79 -10.65 -26.38
CA GLN A 167 2.33 -9.41 -25.81
C GLN A 167 1.35 -8.70 -24.88
N ARG A 168 0.03 -8.85 -25.10
CA ARG A 168 -1.00 -8.29 -24.23
C ARG A 168 -1.09 -9.08 -22.91
N VAL A 169 -1.05 -10.42 -22.99
CA VAL A 169 -0.98 -11.29 -21.82
C VAL A 169 0.27 -10.97 -21.00
N GLN A 170 1.43 -10.83 -21.64
CA GLN A 170 2.67 -10.52 -20.94
C GLN A 170 2.59 -9.19 -20.18
N LYS A 171 1.94 -8.17 -20.74
CA LYS A 171 1.67 -6.90 -20.06
C LYS A 171 0.67 -7.01 -18.91
N LEU A 172 -0.31 -7.90 -19.02
CA LEU A 172 -1.22 -8.18 -17.91
C LEU A 172 -0.48 -8.87 -16.77
N LEU A 173 0.41 -9.83 -17.08
CA LEU A 173 1.23 -10.51 -16.08
C LEU A 173 2.26 -9.57 -15.41
N GLU A 174 2.80 -8.57 -16.12
CA GLU A 174 3.63 -7.52 -15.51
C GLU A 174 2.87 -6.72 -14.43
N GLN A 175 1.56 -6.62 -14.56
CA GLN A 175 0.69 -5.91 -13.61
C GLN A 175 0.12 -6.84 -12.52
N TRP A 176 -0.13 -8.10 -12.85
CA TRP A 176 -0.85 -9.07 -12.03
C TRP A 176 -0.04 -10.34 -11.72
N GLY A 177 1.24 -10.38 -12.05
CA GLY A 177 2.11 -11.57 -11.90
C GLY A 177 2.32 -12.04 -10.47
N ASP A 178 1.85 -11.26 -9.48
CA ASP A 178 1.80 -11.71 -8.09
C ASP A 178 0.65 -12.71 -7.84
N TYR A 179 -0.33 -12.76 -8.75
CA TYR A 179 -1.53 -13.59 -8.63
C TYR A 179 -1.63 -14.68 -9.68
N TYR A 180 -1.06 -14.43 -10.88
CA TYR A 180 -1.19 -15.33 -12.01
C TYR A 180 0.18 -15.65 -12.61
N ASP A 181 0.36 -16.90 -12.99
CA ASP A 181 1.48 -17.38 -13.77
C ASP A 181 0.98 -18.04 -15.05
N VAL A 182 1.72 -17.91 -16.14
CA VAL A 182 1.38 -18.48 -17.43
C VAL A 182 2.55 -19.33 -17.92
N ALA A 183 2.33 -20.62 -18.00
CA ALA A 183 3.30 -21.58 -18.49
C ALA A 183 2.94 -22.08 -19.89
N GLU A 184 3.91 -22.08 -20.81
CA GLU A 184 3.83 -22.78 -22.09
C GLU A 184 4.41 -24.19 -21.90
N TYR A 185 3.70 -25.21 -22.38
CA TYR A 185 4.24 -26.57 -22.44
C TYR A 185 3.83 -27.27 -23.73
N GLU A 186 4.60 -28.26 -24.12
CA GLU A 186 4.34 -29.06 -25.32
C GLU A 186 4.02 -30.50 -24.91
N PHE A 187 2.91 -31.03 -25.41
CA PHE A 187 2.49 -32.39 -25.16
C PHE A 187 2.01 -33.03 -26.49
N TYR A 188 2.61 -34.14 -26.86
CA TYR A 188 2.37 -34.83 -28.17
C TYR A 188 2.44 -33.90 -29.38
N GLY A 189 3.42 -32.98 -29.41
CA GLY A 189 3.61 -32.04 -30.51
C GLY A 189 2.61 -30.90 -30.57
N ASN A 190 1.67 -30.81 -29.63
CA ASN A 190 0.75 -29.69 -29.47
C ASN A 190 1.25 -28.74 -28.40
N LYS A 191 1.17 -27.44 -28.66
CA LYS A 191 1.52 -26.41 -27.70
C LYS A 191 0.29 -26.03 -26.89
N PHE A 192 0.44 -26.10 -25.59
CA PHE A 192 -0.56 -25.71 -24.60
C PHE A 192 -0.06 -24.52 -23.79
N ILE A 193 -0.99 -23.71 -23.35
CA ILE A 193 -0.73 -22.58 -22.48
C ILE A 193 -1.65 -22.72 -21.28
N ASN A 194 -1.08 -22.74 -20.10
CA ASN A 194 -1.82 -22.86 -18.87
C ASN A 194 -1.71 -21.60 -18.03
N ILE A 195 -2.81 -21.16 -17.41
CA ILE A 195 -2.83 -20.10 -16.42
C ILE A 195 -2.91 -20.77 -15.06
N ASN A 196 -1.86 -20.63 -14.27
CA ASN A 196 -1.83 -21.13 -12.91
C ASN A 196 -2.34 -20.02 -11.96
N GLU A 197 -3.60 -20.11 -11.58
CA GLU A 197 -4.01 -19.60 -10.29
C GLU A 197 -3.73 -20.69 -9.25
N LYS A 198 -3.28 -20.36 -8.05
CA LYS A 198 -2.90 -21.37 -7.03
C LYS A 198 -4.00 -22.38 -6.69
N GLU A 199 -5.24 -22.11 -7.11
CA GLU A 199 -6.42 -22.94 -6.82
C GLU A 199 -7.26 -23.34 -8.05
N TYR A 200 -7.01 -22.79 -9.24
CA TYR A 200 -7.80 -23.08 -10.45
C TYR A 200 -7.00 -22.88 -11.72
N ALA A 201 -6.87 -23.89 -12.54
CA ALA A 201 -6.16 -23.86 -13.81
C ALA A 201 -7.09 -24.21 -14.97
N PRO A 202 -7.76 -23.23 -15.62
CA PRO A 202 -8.44 -23.50 -16.87
C PRO A 202 -7.42 -23.78 -17.97
N GLU A 203 -7.60 -24.88 -18.70
CA GLU A 203 -6.79 -25.17 -19.88
C GLU A 203 -7.14 -24.19 -21.01
N CYS A 204 -6.17 -23.39 -21.46
CA CYS A 204 -6.31 -22.48 -22.57
C CYS A 204 -5.42 -22.91 -23.74
N TRP A 205 -5.95 -22.91 -24.95
CA TRP A 205 -5.30 -23.48 -26.13
C TRP A 205 -4.59 -22.44 -27.00
N THR A 206 -4.97 -21.18 -26.91
CA THR A 206 -4.39 -20.09 -27.70
C THR A 206 -4.15 -18.87 -26.82
N TRP A 207 -3.20 -18.03 -27.19
CA TRP A 207 -2.91 -16.76 -26.50
C TRP A 207 -4.13 -15.82 -26.42
N LYS A 208 -5.08 -15.96 -27.34
CA LYS A 208 -6.32 -15.17 -27.32
C LYS A 208 -7.30 -15.68 -26.26
N GLU A 209 -7.35 -16.99 -26.05
CA GLU A 209 -8.14 -17.60 -24.98
C GLU A 209 -7.52 -17.32 -23.62
N VAL A 210 -6.19 -17.44 -23.51
CA VAL A 210 -5.45 -17.05 -22.29
C VAL A 210 -5.73 -15.60 -21.92
N GLU A 211 -5.68 -14.69 -22.89
CA GLU A 211 -6.00 -13.27 -22.63
C GLU A 211 -7.44 -13.10 -22.12
N LYS A 212 -8.40 -13.81 -22.70
CA LYS A 212 -9.80 -13.77 -22.30
C LYS A 212 -9.98 -14.32 -20.88
N CYS A 213 -9.45 -15.51 -20.59
CA CYS A 213 -9.55 -16.14 -19.28
C CYS A 213 -8.87 -15.29 -18.19
N LEU A 214 -7.71 -14.72 -18.49
CA LEU A 214 -6.99 -13.87 -17.55
C LEU A 214 -7.76 -12.57 -17.23
N LEU A 215 -8.39 -11.96 -18.24
CA LEU A 215 -9.24 -10.78 -18.03
C LEU A 215 -10.48 -11.11 -17.20
N GLU A 216 -11.13 -12.26 -17.45
CA GLU A 216 -12.28 -12.71 -16.68
C GLU A 216 -11.90 -13.01 -15.22
N ALA A 217 -10.77 -13.67 -14.98
CA ALA A 217 -10.26 -13.95 -13.64
C ALA A 217 -9.90 -12.65 -12.87
N ILE A 218 -9.30 -11.68 -13.54
CA ILE A 218 -9.01 -10.35 -12.96
C ILE A 218 -10.31 -9.62 -12.61
N GLU A 219 -11.32 -9.65 -13.49
CA GLU A 219 -12.62 -9.03 -13.22
C GLU A 219 -13.32 -9.70 -12.03
N GLN A 220 -13.33 -11.01 -11.96
CA GLN A 220 -13.90 -11.75 -10.82
C GLN A 220 -13.19 -11.41 -9.52
N LYS A 221 -11.88 -11.35 -9.52
CA LYS A 221 -11.10 -10.99 -8.34
C LYS A 221 -11.36 -9.55 -7.89
N LEU A 222 -11.52 -8.62 -8.84
CA LEU A 222 -11.90 -7.23 -8.55
C LEU A 222 -13.33 -7.12 -7.98
N HIS A 223 -14.27 -7.98 -8.43
CA HIS A 223 -15.63 -8.05 -7.87
C HIS A 223 -15.62 -8.64 -6.46
N LEU A 224 -14.92 -9.75 -6.23
CA LEU A 224 -14.78 -10.34 -4.89
C LEU A 224 -14.19 -9.34 -3.88
N HIS A 225 -13.20 -8.53 -4.27
CA HIS A 225 -12.68 -7.48 -3.41
C HIS A 225 -13.69 -6.35 -3.14
N LYS A 226 -14.64 -6.10 -4.03
CA LYS A 226 -15.72 -5.12 -3.80
C LYS A 226 -16.80 -5.68 -2.86
N ASP A 227 -17.14 -6.93 -3.00
CA ASP A 227 -18.20 -7.58 -2.22
C ASP A 227 -17.76 -7.84 -0.76
N TYR A 228 -16.48 -8.16 -0.54
CA TYR A 228 -15.92 -8.33 0.81
C TYR A 228 -15.90 -7.03 1.66
N GLN A 229 -16.08 -5.87 1.04
CA GLN A 229 -16.15 -4.58 1.75
C GLN A 229 -17.55 -4.24 2.29
N TRP A 230 -18.59 -5.04 1.99
CA TRP A 230 -19.99 -4.72 2.36
C TRP A 230 -20.57 -5.63 3.45
N GLU A 231 -19.88 -6.70 3.84
CA GLU A 231 -20.40 -7.64 4.86
C GLU A 231 -19.85 -7.40 6.28
N GLU A 232 -19.01 -6.42 6.50
CA GLU A 232 -18.52 -6.00 7.82
C GLU A 232 -19.04 -4.62 8.25
N CYS A 233 -20.33 -4.37 8.10
CA CYS A 233 -21.01 -3.24 8.73
C CYS A 233 -22.01 -3.73 9.79
#